data_b7016a064f771ba2aeaf893240ea4cb8
#
_entry.id   b7016a064f771ba2aeaf893240ea4cb8
#
_cell.length_a   1.000
_cell.length_b   1.000
_cell.length_c   1.000
_cell.angle_alpha   90.00
_cell.angle_beta   90.00
_cell.angle_gamma   90.00
#
_symmetry.space_group_name_H-M   'P 1'
#
loop_
_entity.id
_entity.type
_entity.pdbx_description
1 polymer ?
#
loop_
_entity_poly.entity_id
_entity_poly.type
_entity_poly.pdbx_seq_one_letter_code
_entity_poly.pdbx_strand_id
1 'polypeptide(L)'
;MLNSDQKLHNGYMLEALNEAHIAFSEEEVPVGAILVYKDVIIARDHNRVEKKKDCTAHAEILCIRKAAEMIGDWRLTEATLYLSLIHISEPTRLGMI
;
A
#
# COMPACT_ATOMS: atom_id res chain seq x y z
N MET A 1 25.60 7.17 0.65
CA MET A 1 25.39 5.75 0.28
C MET A 1 24.39 5.12 1.24
N LEU A 2 23.46 4.35 0.71
CA LEU A 2 22.46 3.69 1.52
C LEU A 2 23.03 2.44 2.17
N ASN A 3 22.68 2.18 3.45
CA ASN A 3 23.00 0.92 4.09
C ASN A 3 22.01 -0.16 3.62
N SER A 4 22.19 -1.40 4.03
CA SER A 4 21.33 -2.51 3.56
C SER A 4 19.88 -2.37 3.99
N ASP A 5 19.60 -1.83 5.18
CA ASP A 5 18.24 -1.60 5.63
C ASP A 5 17.54 -0.52 4.80
N GLN A 6 18.24 0.56 4.49
CA GLN A 6 17.70 1.63 3.65
C GLN A 6 17.40 1.13 2.24
N LYS A 7 18.27 0.31 1.66
CA LYS A 7 18.04 -0.29 0.35
C LYS A 7 16.82 -1.19 0.35
N LEU A 8 16.65 -1.96 1.39
CA LEU A 8 15.51 -2.86 1.54
C LEU A 8 14.20 -2.06 1.65
N HIS A 9 14.18 -1.05 2.50
CA HIS A 9 13.01 -0.17 2.64
C HIS A 9 12.67 0.54 1.33
N ASN A 10 13.70 1.02 0.61
CA ASN A 10 13.48 1.67 -0.69
C ASN A 10 12.88 0.71 -1.71
N GLY A 11 13.32 -0.55 -1.71
CA GLY A 11 12.76 -1.58 -2.58
C GLY A 11 11.28 -1.83 -2.29
N TYR A 12 10.93 -1.93 -1.02
CA TYR A 12 9.53 -2.11 -0.63
C TYR A 12 8.68 -0.88 -0.95
N MET A 13 9.21 0.32 -0.76
CA MET A 13 8.49 1.54 -1.14
C MET A 13 8.24 1.60 -2.64
N LEU A 14 9.17 1.12 -3.46
CA LEU A 14 8.96 1.03 -4.91
C LEU A 14 7.82 0.08 -5.25
N GLU A 15 7.72 -1.03 -4.55
CA GLU A 15 6.61 -1.96 -4.76
C GLU A 15 5.27 -1.34 -4.36
N ALA A 16 5.22 -0.60 -3.27
CA ALA A 16 4.02 0.14 -2.88
C ALA A 16 3.67 1.19 -3.94
N LEU A 17 4.67 1.87 -4.49
CA LEU A 17 4.47 2.85 -5.56
C LEU A 17 3.92 2.18 -6.83
N ASN A 18 4.39 0.98 -7.16
CA ASN A 18 3.85 0.22 -8.28
C ASN A 18 2.35 -0.04 -8.11
N GLU A 19 1.92 -0.39 -6.91
CA GLU A 19 0.50 -0.57 -6.61
C GLU A 19 -0.26 0.75 -6.77
N ALA A 20 0.32 1.86 -6.36
CA ALA A 20 -0.29 3.18 -6.54
C ALA A 20 -0.48 3.52 -8.02
N HIS A 21 0.48 3.16 -8.86
CA HIS A 21 0.37 3.34 -10.31
C HIS A 21 -0.75 2.49 -10.91
N ILE A 22 -0.95 1.29 -10.40
CA ILE A 22 -2.07 0.45 -10.84
C ILE A 22 -3.40 1.14 -10.49
N ALA A 23 -3.54 1.65 -9.27
CA ALA A 23 -4.72 2.39 -8.87
C ALA A 23 -4.96 3.58 -9.80
N PHE A 24 -3.91 4.35 -10.10
CA PHE A 24 -4.00 5.49 -10.99
C PHE A 24 -4.51 5.09 -12.38
N SER A 25 -4.00 3.97 -12.92
CA SER A 25 -4.44 3.46 -14.21
C SER A 25 -5.89 3.01 -14.22
N GLU A 26 -6.44 2.68 -13.04
CA GLU A 26 -7.83 2.27 -12.87
C GLU A 26 -8.76 3.42 -12.46
N GLU A 27 -8.27 4.64 -12.54
CA GLU A 27 -9.02 5.85 -12.16
C GLU A 27 -9.41 5.87 -10.68
N GLU A 28 -8.64 5.21 -9.85
CA GLU A 28 -8.77 5.26 -8.40
C GLU A 28 -7.83 6.31 -7.83
N VAL A 29 -8.05 6.68 -6.58
CA VAL A 29 -7.06 7.51 -5.87
C VAL A 29 -5.74 6.74 -5.85
N PRO A 30 -4.62 7.35 -6.27
CA PRO A 30 -3.38 6.62 -6.53
C PRO A 30 -2.61 6.32 -5.24
N VAL A 31 -3.13 5.40 -4.46
CA VAL A 31 -2.50 4.92 -3.23
C VAL A 31 -2.26 3.43 -3.35
N GLY A 32 -1.06 3.00 -3.01
CA GLY A 32 -0.68 1.61 -3.00
C GLY A 32 -0.06 1.22 -1.68
N ALA A 33 -0.20 -0.04 -1.32
CA ALA A 33 0.33 -0.57 -0.07
C ALA A 33 0.90 -1.96 -0.27
N ILE A 34 1.98 -2.25 0.44
CA ILE A 34 2.46 -3.62 0.63
C ILE A 34 2.66 -3.86 2.11
N LEU A 35 2.57 -5.10 2.50
CA LEU A 35 2.84 -5.50 3.88
C LEU A 35 3.91 -6.58 3.87
N VAL A 36 4.96 -6.33 4.65
CA VAL A 36 6.12 -7.20 4.75
C VAL A 36 6.11 -7.87 6.11
N TYR A 37 6.27 -9.17 6.12
CA TYR A 37 6.31 -9.98 7.33
C TYR A 37 7.50 -10.93 7.22
N LYS A 38 8.41 -10.84 8.17
CA LYS A 38 9.63 -11.67 8.18
C LYS A 38 10.36 -11.60 6.84
N ASP A 39 10.59 -10.37 6.37
CA ASP A 39 11.30 -10.05 5.13
C ASP A 39 10.65 -10.56 3.85
N VAL A 40 9.36 -10.90 3.90
CA VAL A 40 8.59 -11.36 2.74
C VAL A 40 7.39 -10.46 2.54
N ILE A 41 7.13 -10.05 1.31
CA ILE A 41 5.89 -9.36 0.96
C ILE A 41 4.77 -10.40 1.00
N ILE A 42 3.86 -10.26 1.96
CA ILE A 42 2.75 -11.22 2.08
C ILE A 42 1.42 -10.66 1.60
N ALA A 43 1.34 -9.37 1.40
CA ALA A 43 0.11 -8.75 0.88
C ALA A 43 0.47 -7.49 0.12
N ARG A 44 -0.32 -7.19 -0.90
CA ARG A 44 -0.21 -5.95 -1.67
C ARG A 44 -1.58 -5.61 -2.21
N ASP A 45 -1.88 -4.34 -2.23
CA ASP A 45 -3.11 -3.85 -2.84
C ASP A 45 -3.04 -2.35 -3.08
N HIS A 46 -4.07 -1.83 -3.69
CA HIS A 46 -4.20 -0.41 -4.02
C HIS A 46 -5.66 0.00 -3.82
N ASN A 47 -5.92 1.29 -3.84
CA ASN A 47 -7.28 1.81 -3.67
C ASN A 47 -8.23 1.23 -4.72
N ARG A 48 -9.41 0.80 -4.26
CA ARG A 48 -10.46 0.21 -5.09
C ARG A 48 -11.85 0.74 -4.73
N VAL A 49 -11.91 1.94 -4.15
CA VAL A 49 -13.16 2.54 -3.68
C VAL A 49 -14.21 2.62 -4.79
N GLU A 50 -13.82 3.13 -5.94
CA GLU A 50 -14.75 3.27 -7.08
C GLU A 50 -15.13 1.93 -7.66
N LYS A 51 -14.15 1.06 -7.86
CA LYS A 51 -14.36 -0.25 -8.47
C LYS A 51 -15.25 -1.14 -7.62
N LYS A 52 -15.03 -1.15 -6.32
CA LYS A 52 -15.82 -1.97 -5.38
C LYS A 52 -17.06 -1.26 -4.85
N LYS A 53 -17.22 0.02 -5.14
CA LYS A 53 -18.29 0.86 -4.58
C LYS A 53 -18.34 0.74 -3.07
N ASP A 54 -17.16 0.79 -2.46
CA ASP A 54 -16.97 0.57 -1.03
C ASP A 54 -16.01 1.64 -0.51
N CYS A 55 -16.53 2.54 0.31
CA CYS A 55 -15.73 3.64 0.84
C CYS A 55 -14.60 3.20 1.78
N THR A 56 -14.60 1.95 2.20
CA THR A 56 -13.54 1.39 3.02
C THR A 56 -12.47 0.67 2.21
N ALA A 57 -12.61 0.59 0.89
CA ALA A 57 -11.67 -0.14 0.02
C ALA A 57 -10.39 0.67 -0.23
N HIS A 58 -9.77 1.15 0.84
CA HIS A 58 -8.50 1.84 0.84
C HIS A 58 -7.35 0.84 0.80
N ALA A 59 -6.26 1.24 0.17
CA ALA A 59 -5.10 0.38 -0.04
C ALA A 59 -4.61 -0.30 1.24
N GLU A 60 -4.44 0.47 2.31
CA GLU A 60 -3.93 -0.05 3.57
C GLU A 60 -4.89 -1.04 4.22
N ILE A 61 -6.19 -0.77 4.17
CA ILE A 61 -7.20 -1.65 4.75
C ILE A 61 -7.26 -2.97 3.99
N LEU A 62 -7.30 -2.91 2.67
CA LEU A 62 -7.31 -4.10 1.84
C LEU A 62 -6.06 -4.94 2.06
N CYS A 63 -4.91 -4.29 2.15
CA CYS A 63 -3.63 -4.95 2.35
C CYS A 63 -3.58 -5.63 3.72
N ILE A 64 -4.00 -4.95 4.77
CA ILE A 64 -4.03 -5.48 6.13
C ILE A 64 -4.96 -6.68 6.22
N ARG A 65 -6.13 -6.60 5.61
CA ARG A 65 -7.09 -7.72 5.59
C ARG A 65 -6.49 -8.96 4.94
N LYS A 66 -5.85 -8.79 3.79
CA LYS A 66 -5.19 -9.91 3.10
C LYS A 66 -4.10 -10.53 3.96
N ALA A 67 -3.30 -9.70 4.59
CA ALA A 67 -2.21 -10.18 5.44
C ALA A 67 -2.74 -10.95 6.64
N ALA A 68 -3.78 -10.45 7.28
CA ALA A 68 -4.37 -11.12 8.44
C ALA A 68 -4.94 -12.48 8.06
N GLU A 69 -5.59 -12.58 6.91
CA GLU A 69 -6.10 -13.86 6.41
C GLU A 69 -4.96 -14.84 6.14
N MET A 70 -3.87 -14.36 5.55
CA MET A 70 -2.73 -15.20 5.21
C MET A 70 -2.02 -15.73 6.46
N ILE A 71 -1.87 -14.89 7.47
CA ILE A 71 -1.22 -15.27 8.72
C ILE A 71 -2.16 -16.11 9.58
N GLY A 72 -3.47 -15.90 9.44
CA GLY A 72 -4.47 -16.58 10.26
C GLY A 72 -4.63 -15.95 11.63
N ASP A 73 -4.23 -14.68 11.78
CA ASP A 73 -4.31 -13.95 13.03
C ASP A 73 -4.51 -12.47 12.71
N TRP A 74 -5.34 -11.79 13.46
CA TRP A 74 -5.54 -10.36 13.31
C TRP A 74 -4.36 -9.54 13.86
N ARG A 75 -3.53 -10.16 14.69
CA ARG A 75 -2.34 -9.50 15.24
C ARG A 75 -1.22 -9.56 14.23
N LEU A 76 -0.86 -8.41 13.70
CA LEU A 76 0.20 -8.30 12.69
C LEU A 76 1.51 -7.83 13.33
N THR A 77 1.88 -8.46 14.44
CA THR A 77 3.15 -8.17 15.11
C THR A 77 4.29 -8.55 14.17
N GLU A 78 5.36 -7.75 14.19
CA GLU A 78 6.53 -7.93 13.31
C GLU A 78 6.24 -7.67 11.83
N ALA A 79 5.06 -7.16 11.50
CA ALA A 79 4.75 -6.75 10.13
C ALA A 79 5.03 -5.27 9.94
N THR A 80 5.42 -4.89 8.73
CA THR A 80 5.66 -3.50 8.35
C THR A 80 4.79 -3.17 7.14
N LEU A 81 4.02 -2.11 7.26
CA LEU A 81 3.19 -1.61 6.16
C LEU A 81 3.93 -0.49 5.45
N TYR A 82 4.06 -0.62 4.13
CA TYR A 82 4.61 0.43 3.28
C TYR A 82 3.46 1.02 2.46
N LEU A 83 3.28 2.32 2.57
CA LEU A 83 2.18 3.03 1.93
C LEU A 83 2.77 4.11 1.03
N SER A 84 2.34 4.15 -0.21
CA SER A 84 2.81 5.14 -1.17
C SER A 84 1.64 5.83 -1.85
N LEU A 85 1.79 7.12 -2.08
CA LEU A 85 0.82 7.97 -2.74
C LEU A 85 1.51 8.66 -3.92
N ILE A 86 0.92 8.55 -5.11
CA ILE A 86 1.41 9.33 -6.24
C ILE A 86 0.91 10.76 -6.10
N HIS A 87 1.83 11.71 -6.09
CA HIS A 87 1.49 13.11 -6.11
C HIS A 87 0.91 13.48 -7.47
N ILE A 88 -0.33 13.93 -7.45
CA ILE A 88 -0.91 14.57 -8.62
C ILE A 88 -0.50 16.03 -8.53
N SER A 89 -0.21 16.65 -9.67
CA SER A 89 0.37 18.00 -9.70
C SER A 89 -0.57 19.12 -9.26
N GLU A 90 -1.65 18.82 -8.61
CA GLU A 90 -2.58 19.80 -8.09
C GLU A 90 -2.31 20.04 -6.61
N PRO A 91 -1.87 21.22 -6.21
CA PRO A 91 -1.36 21.43 -4.86
C PRO A 91 -2.40 21.36 -3.75
N THR A 92 -3.66 21.42 -4.06
CA THR A 92 -4.71 21.56 -3.05
C THR A 92 -5.35 20.25 -2.64
N ARG A 93 -4.81 19.12 -3.03
CA ARG A 93 -5.52 17.84 -2.90
C ARG A 93 -5.18 17.02 -1.68
N LEU A 94 -4.17 17.41 -0.92
CA LEU A 94 -3.69 16.58 0.19
C LEU A 94 -4.73 16.38 1.28
N GLY A 95 -5.52 17.40 1.58
CA GLY A 95 -6.53 17.29 2.62
C GLY A 95 -7.76 16.49 2.23
N MET A 96 -7.83 16.01 1.01
CA MET A 96 -9.00 15.31 0.47
C MET A 96 -8.80 13.79 0.40
N ILE A 97 -7.70 13.33 0.86
CA ILE A 97 -7.36 11.92 0.79
C ILE A 97 -7.75 11.21 2.07
#